data_2c25fbe120b9c9a32f27ac9ccce8426f
#
_entry.id   2c25fbe120b9c9a32f27ac9ccce8426f
#
_cell.length_a   1.000
_cell.length_b   1.000
_cell.length_c   1.000
_cell.angle_alpha   90.00
_cell.angle_beta   90.00
_cell.angle_gamma   90.00
#
_symmetry.space_group_name_H-M   'P 1'
#
loop_
_entity.id
_entity.type
_entity.pdbx_description
1 polymer ?
#
loop_
_entity_poly.entity_id
_entity_poly.type
_entity_poly.pdbx_seq_one_letter_code
_entity_poly.pdbx_strand_id
1 'polypeptide(L)'
;MSSIMGIQKAKHLFLELDKKTPAINHEYMMFEKHDGWFGYLDFPSCIIHSRAQREIPAVKELSDLIRAHRPDVKGRLIFEIMIDGYEVDRFHELNGILNRKSEQAEDVYLRVHDFIPDFQFCTMPAYHRYQFATEIVQRIGLPEVRLWPILGISNDPNEWQAMAEKIQSCGGE
;
A
#
# COMPACT_ATOMS: atom_id res chain seq x y z
N MET A 1 -17.78 14.17 6.36
CA MET A 1 -16.74 13.40 5.65
C MET A 1 -15.95 12.63 6.69
N SER A 2 -16.22 11.32 6.84
CA SER A 2 -15.44 10.50 7.77
C SER A 2 -14.06 10.29 7.14
N SER A 3 -13.03 10.82 7.77
CA SER A 3 -11.65 10.46 7.42
C SER A 3 -11.52 8.94 7.52
N ILE A 4 -10.87 8.30 6.56
CA ILE A 4 -10.44 6.90 6.72
C ILE A 4 -9.45 6.93 7.86
N MET A 5 -9.93 6.69 9.09
CA MET A 5 -9.07 6.69 10.28
C MET A 5 -8.00 5.62 10.15
N GLY A 6 -6.76 5.99 10.34
CA GLY A 6 -5.63 5.08 10.44
C GLY A 6 -4.75 4.97 9.20
N ILE A 7 -5.08 5.57 8.07
CA ILE A 7 -4.18 5.58 6.92
C ILE A 7 -3.14 6.68 7.11
N GLN A 8 -1.92 6.28 7.37
CA GLN A 8 -0.79 7.20 7.39
C GLN A 8 -0.32 7.48 5.95
N LYS A 9 -0.12 8.77 5.63
CA LYS A 9 0.58 9.14 4.41
C LYS A 9 2.06 8.84 4.60
N ALA A 10 2.68 8.24 3.60
CA ALA A 10 4.13 8.18 3.55
C ALA A 10 4.70 9.60 3.63
N LYS A 11 5.72 9.78 4.47
CA LYS A 11 6.38 11.07 4.67
C LYS A 11 7.83 10.92 4.26
N HIS A 12 8.37 11.98 3.64
CA HIS A 12 9.79 12.03 3.37
C HIS A 12 10.57 12.09 4.67
N LEU A 13 11.33 11.05 4.97
CA LEU A 13 12.09 10.91 6.20
C LEU A 13 12.95 12.15 6.49
N PHE A 14 13.70 12.63 5.49
CA PHE A 14 14.60 13.77 5.66
C PHE A 14 13.89 15.11 5.90
N LEU A 15 12.70 15.33 5.32
CA LEU A 15 11.92 16.53 5.55
C LEU A 15 11.24 16.56 6.94
N GLU A 16 11.02 15.40 7.54
CA GLU A 16 10.42 15.29 8.87
C GLU A 16 11.47 15.26 9.99
N LEU A 17 12.69 14.78 9.73
CA LEU A 17 13.80 14.81 10.68
C LEU A 17 14.18 16.24 11.07
N ASP A 18 14.09 17.20 10.14
CA ASP A 18 14.33 18.62 10.42
C ASP A 18 13.20 19.26 11.25
N LYS A 19 12.01 18.67 11.32
CA LYS A 19 10.84 19.24 11.99
C LYS A 19 10.47 18.59 13.29
N LYS A 20 10.64 17.28 13.38
CA LYS A 20 10.36 16.47 14.58
C LYS A 20 11.20 15.21 14.51
N THR A 21 12.14 15.08 15.42
CA THR A 21 12.83 13.79 15.61
C THR A 21 11.78 12.71 15.86
N PRO A 22 11.74 11.64 15.09
CA PRO A 22 10.86 10.51 15.36
C PRO A 22 11.13 10.02 16.78
N ALA A 23 10.08 9.59 17.48
CA ALA A 23 10.24 9.06 18.83
C ALA A 23 11.10 7.78 18.78
N ILE A 24 12.35 7.88 19.22
CA ILE A 24 13.32 6.76 19.25
C ILE A 24 12.86 5.57 20.11
N ASN A 25 11.72 5.69 20.77
CA ASN A 25 11.13 4.62 21.59
C ASN A 25 10.24 3.65 20.80
N HIS A 26 10.12 3.83 19.48
CA HIS A 26 9.29 2.99 18.62
C HIS A 26 10.10 2.42 17.47
N GLU A 27 9.89 1.15 17.19
CA GLU A 27 10.39 0.53 15.97
C GLU A 27 9.56 1.00 14.77
N TYR A 28 10.25 1.32 13.68
CA TYR A 28 9.65 1.74 12.41
C TYR A 28 9.93 0.70 11.35
N MET A 29 8.89 0.34 10.61
CA MET A 29 9.05 -0.43 9.38
C MET A 29 9.43 0.51 8.24
N MET A 30 10.44 0.13 7.49
CA MET A 30 10.95 0.88 6.35
C MET A 30 10.55 0.20 5.05
N PHE A 31 10.04 0.99 4.14
CA PHE A 31 9.67 0.58 2.79
C PHE A 31 10.33 1.52 1.79
N GLU A 32 10.69 1.00 0.63
CA GLU A 32 10.99 1.83 -0.52
C GLU A 32 9.73 2.60 -0.94
N LYS A 33 9.84 3.91 -1.20
CA LYS A 33 8.70 4.69 -1.68
C LYS A 33 8.55 4.50 -3.17
N HIS A 34 7.39 4.07 -3.60
CA HIS A 34 6.99 4.05 -4.99
C HIS A 34 5.79 4.95 -5.22
N ASP A 35 5.77 5.64 -6.34
CA ASP A 35 4.64 6.47 -6.74
C ASP A 35 3.60 5.64 -7.48
N GLY A 36 2.71 5.04 -6.72
CA GLY A 36 1.54 4.33 -7.20
C GLY A 36 0.25 5.15 -7.00
N TRP A 37 -0.85 4.59 -7.45
CA TRP A 37 -2.16 5.14 -7.14
C TRP A 37 -2.71 4.49 -5.88
N PHE A 38 -2.87 5.28 -4.83
CA PHE A 38 -3.45 4.80 -3.58
C PHE A 38 -4.83 4.18 -3.78
N GLY A 39 -4.99 2.96 -3.27
CA GLY A 39 -6.26 2.26 -3.24
C GLY A 39 -6.47 1.46 -1.96
N TYR A 40 -7.70 1.06 -1.75
CA TYR A 40 -8.03 0.05 -0.76
C TYR A 40 -9.15 -0.85 -1.27
N LEU A 41 -9.14 -2.09 -0.80
CA LEU A 41 -10.16 -3.08 -1.10
C LEU A 41 -10.93 -3.39 0.17
N ASP A 42 -12.26 -3.22 0.13
CA ASP A 42 -13.16 -3.56 1.22
C ASP A 42 -13.51 -5.06 1.21
N PHE A 43 -13.31 -5.76 2.32
CA PHE A 43 -13.86 -7.09 2.53
C PHE A 43 -15.19 -7.01 3.32
N PRO A 44 -16.21 -7.82 3.00
CA PRO A 44 -16.21 -8.93 2.03
C PRO A 44 -16.62 -8.54 0.60
N SER A 45 -16.89 -7.27 0.30
CA SER A 45 -17.41 -6.84 -1.02
C SER A 45 -16.37 -7.01 -2.13
N CYS A 46 -15.09 -6.96 -1.80
CA CYS A 46 -13.95 -6.97 -2.72
C CYS A 46 -14.03 -5.87 -3.79
N ILE A 47 -14.53 -4.69 -3.41
CA ILE A 47 -14.56 -3.52 -4.29
C ILE A 47 -13.31 -2.67 -4.02
N ILE A 48 -12.60 -2.30 -5.08
CA ILE A 48 -11.43 -1.43 -5.01
C ILE A 48 -11.87 0.02 -5.07
N HIS A 49 -11.45 0.79 -4.08
CA HIS A 49 -11.75 2.21 -3.93
C HIS A 49 -10.49 3.07 -3.95
N SER A 50 -10.63 4.27 -4.48
CA SER A 50 -9.62 5.32 -4.40
C SER A 50 -9.59 5.99 -3.01
N ARG A 51 -8.60 6.85 -2.77
CA ARG A 51 -8.53 7.71 -1.57
C ARG A 51 -9.78 8.55 -1.36
N ALA A 52 -10.46 8.96 -2.43
CA ALA A 52 -11.71 9.70 -2.40
C ALA A 52 -12.95 8.81 -2.12
N GLN A 53 -12.75 7.54 -1.76
CA GLN A 53 -13.80 6.56 -1.50
C GLN A 53 -14.71 6.30 -2.71
N ARG A 54 -14.18 6.46 -3.91
CA ARG A 54 -14.88 6.14 -5.15
C ARG A 54 -14.35 4.83 -5.69
N GLU A 55 -15.25 3.98 -6.14
CA GLU A 55 -14.89 2.78 -6.91
C GLU A 55 -14.03 3.17 -8.12
N ILE A 56 -13.06 2.33 -8.44
CA ILE A 56 -12.18 2.49 -9.60
C ILE A 56 -12.63 1.49 -10.67
N PRO A 57 -13.43 1.91 -11.66
CA PRO A 57 -14.01 1.00 -12.65
C PRO A 57 -12.96 0.26 -13.49
N ALA A 58 -11.84 0.91 -13.76
CA ALA A 58 -10.75 0.36 -14.57
C ALA A 58 -10.09 -0.90 -13.98
N VAL A 59 -10.29 -1.20 -12.68
CA VAL A 59 -9.76 -2.40 -12.01
C VAL A 59 -10.87 -3.35 -11.54
N LYS A 60 -12.05 -3.27 -12.16
CA LYS A 60 -13.18 -4.11 -11.79
C LYS A 60 -12.90 -5.60 -12.00
N GLU A 61 -12.25 -5.98 -13.09
CA GLU A 61 -11.89 -7.37 -13.36
C GLU A 61 -10.94 -7.93 -12.30
N LEU A 62 -9.96 -7.12 -11.87
CA LEU A 62 -9.08 -7.48 -10.75
C LEU A 62 -9.87 -7.62 -9.43
N SER A 63 -10.83 -6.74 -9.16
CA SER A 63 -11.74 -6.87 -8.01
C SER A 63 -12.53 -8.17 -8.04
N ASP A 64 -13.06 -8.54 -9.20
CA ASP A 64 -13.84 -9.77 -9.40
C ASP A 64 -12.96 -11.02 -9.24
N LEU A 65 -11.74 -10.97 -9.74
CA LEU A 65 -10.75 -12.03 -9.58
C LEU A 65 -10.38 -12.24 -8.10
N ILE A 66 -10.09 -11.16 -7.38
CA ILE A 66 -9.82 -11.21 -5.93
C ILE A 66 -11.04 -11.75 -5.16
N ARG A 67 -12.26 -11.39 -5.57
CA ARG A 67 -13.49 -11.88 -4.94
C ARG A 67 -13.62 -13.41 -5.05
N ALA A 68 -13.19 -14.00 -6.15
CA ALA A 68 -13.21 -15.45 -6.33
C ALA A 68 -12.21 -16.19 -5.40
N HIS A 69 -11.16 -15.51 -4.97
CA HIS A 69 -10.09 -16.05 -4.12
C HIS A 69 -10.08 -15.46 -2.70
N ARG A 70 -11.12 -14.70 -2.34
CA ARG A 70 -11.13 -13.94 -1.09
C ARG A 70 -11.05 -14.84 0.14
N PRO A 71 -10.26 -14.46 1.14
CA PRO A 71 -10.36 -15.04 2.48
C PRO A 71 -11.64 -14.55 3.18
N ASP A 72 -12.13 -15.35 4.13
CA ASP A 72 -13.24 -14.94 5.00
C ASP A 72 -12.73 -13.98 6.09
N VAL A 73 -12.59 -12.73 5.72
CA VAL A 73 -12.13 -11.64 6.60
C VAL A 73 -13.00 -10.40 6.43
N LYS A 74 -12.99 -9.53 7.44
CA LYS A 74 -13.63 -8.22 7.40
C LYS A 74 -12.61 -7.14 7.66
N GLY A 75 -12.60 -6.12 6.81
CA GLY A 75 -11.65 -5.01 6.90
C GLY A 75 -11.22 -4.48 5.55
N ARG A 76 -10.14 -3.73 5.54
CA ARG A 76 -9.61 -3.06 4.35
C ARG A 76 -8.17 -3.45 4.10
N LEU A 77 -7.91 -3.96 2.91
CA LEU A 77 -6.56 -4.17 2.41
C LEU A 77 -6.10 -2.86 1.76
N ILE A 78 -4.97 -2.32 2.21
CA ILE A 78 -4.43 -1.03 1.77
C ILE A 78 -3.23 -1.25 0.88
N PHE A 79 -3.19 -0.56 -0.27
CA PHE A 79 -2.16 -0.76 -1.27
C PHE A 79 -1.96 0.47 -2.15
N GLU A 80 -0.89 0.44 -2.91
CA GLU A 80 -0.74 1.25 -4.12
C GLU A 80 -1.04 0.37 -5.35
N ILE A 81 -1.82 0.89 -6.30
CA ILE A 81 -1.99 0.29 -7.62
C ILE A 81 -0.77 0.66 -8.43
N MET A 82 -0.12 -0.33 -9.01
CA MET A 82 1.10 -0.20 -9.80
C MET A 82 0.87 -0.77 -11.19
N ILE A 83 1.72 -0.41 -12.14
CA ILE A 83 1.76 -1.01 -13.47
C ILE A 83 3.06 -1.82 -13.62
N ASP A 84 3.01 -2.99 -14.22
CA ASP A 84 4.20 -3.81 -14.46
C ASP A 84 5.20 -3.10 -15.39
N GLY A 85 6.49 -3.34 -15.20
CA GLY A 85 7.56 -2.61 -15.90
C GLY A 85 7.70 -1.17 -15.42
N TYR A 86 7.35 -0.90 -14.15
CA TYR A 86 7.42 0.42 -13.53
C TYR A 86 8.84 0.99 -13.60
N GLU A 87 8.98 2.08 -14.34
CA GLU A 87 10.09 3.02 -14.28
C GLU A 87 9.58 4.32 -13.66
N VAL A 88 10.44 5.11 -13.06
CA VAL A 88 10.13 6.25 -12.17
C VAL A 88 9.06 7.21 -12.71
N ASP A 89 8.80 7.26 -14.00
CA ASP A 89 7.91 8.26 -14.63
C ASP A 89 6.55 7.73 -15.11
N ARG A 90 6.14 6.48 -14.77
CA ARG A 90 4.88 5.92 -15.28
C ARG A 90 3.62 6.29 -14.47
N PHE A 91 3.73 7.11 -13.42
CA PHE A 91 2.57 7.56 -12.64
C PHE A 91 1.53 8.29 -13.50
N HIS A 92 1.94 9.11 -14.44
CA HIS A 92 1.03 9.81 -15.35
C HIS A 92 0.28 8.84 -16.28
N GLU A 93 0.95 7.80 -16.75
CA GLU A 93 0.33 6.75 -17.56
C GLU A 93 -0.70 5.98 -16.74
N LEU A 94 -0.31 5.52 -15.54
CA LEU A 94 -1.20 4.85 -14.60
C LEU A 94 -2.43 5.71 -14.27
N ASN A 95 -2.23 7.01 -14.02
CA ASN A 95 -3.30 7.96 -13.77
C ASN A 95 -4.26 8.05 -14.98
N GLY A 96 -3.73 8.07 -16.20
CA GLY A 96 -4.53 8.04 -17.43
C GLY A 96 -5.35 6.76 -17.56
N ILE A 97 -4.76 5.60 -17.26
CA ILE A 97 -5.41 4.29 -17.33
C ILE A 97 -6.55 4.20 -16.29
N LEU A 98 -6.27 4.51 -15.03
CA LEU A 98 -7.22 4.34 -13.93
C LEU A 98 -8.40 5.32 -13.96
N ASN A 99 -8.28 6.44 -14.71
CA ASN A 99 -9.38 7.36 -14.92
C ASN A 99 -10.34 6.95 -16.07
N ARG A 100 -10.02 5.90 -16.81
CA ARG A 100 -10.91 5.39 -17.87
C ARG A 100 -12.12 4.71 -17.25
N LYS A 101 -13.30 5.00 -17.80
CA LYS A 101 -14.56 4.46 -17.26
C LYS A 101 -15.01 3.17 -17.94
N SER A 102 -14.53 2.92 -19.15
CA SER A 102 -15.04 1.86 -20.04
C SER A 102 -14.02 0.79 -20.39
N GLU A 103 -12.75 0.99 -20.04
CA GLU A 103 -11.68 0.05 -20.35
C GLU A 103 -11.11 -0.51 -19.05
N GLN A 104 -10.79 -1.82 -19.04
CA GLN A 104 -10.07 -2.42 -17.93
C GLN A 104 -8.58 -2.10 -18.04
N ALA A 105 -7.94 -1.94 -16.90
CA ALA A 105 -6.51 -1.71 -16.83
C ALA A 105 -5.80 -3.07 -16.99
N GLU A 106 -4.98 -3.16 -18.02
CA GLU A 106 -4.07 -4.29 -18.22
C GLU A 106 -2.76 -4.02 -17.47
N ASP A 107 -2.03 -5.09 -17.15
CA ASP A 107 -0.69 -5.05 -16.54
C ASP A 107 -0.60 -4.27 -15.20
N VAL A 108 -1.72 -4.13 -14.49
CA VAL A 108 -1.74 -3.53 -13.17
C VAL A 108 -1.70 -4.58 -12.06
N TYR A 109 -1.03 -4.21 -10.95
CA TYR A 109 -1.00 -5.03 -9.74
C TYR A 109 -1.16 -4.17 -8.48
N LEU A 110 -1.54 -4.81 -7.38
CA LEU A 110 -1.68 -4.19 -6.08
C LEU A 110 -0.42 -4.44 -5.25
N ARG A 111 0.22 -3.37 -4.79
CA ARG A 111 1.35 -3.44 -3.86
C ARG A 111 0.87 -3.18 -2.44
N VAL A 112 0.61 -4.25 -1.73
CA VAL A 112 -0.06 -4.24 -0.42
C VAL A 112 0.92 -3.91 0.69
N HIS A 113 0.56 -2.98 1.58
CA HIS A 113 1.40 -2.58 2.71
C HIS A 113 0.69 -2.54 4.06
N ASP A 114 -0.64 -2.63 4.10
CA ASP A 114 -1.38 -2.61 5.36
C ASP A 114 -2.71 -3.37 5.26
N PHE A 115 -3.24 -3.79 6.41
CA PHE A 115 -4.61 -4.28 6.55
C PHE A 115 -5.25 -3.68 7.79
N ILE A 116 -6.39 -3.04 7.62
CA ILE A 116 -7.17 -2.45 8.70
C ILE A 116 -8.39 -3.33 8.96
N PRO A 117 -8.39 -4.12 10.04
CA PRO A 117 -9.54 -4.94 10.40
C PRO A 117 -10.76 -4.08 10.75
N ASP A 118 -11.96 -4.60 10.48
CA ASP A 118 -13.25 -3.89 10.67
C ASP A 118 -13.76 -3.92 12.13
N PHE A 119 -12.95 -4.38 13.07
CA PHE A 119 -13.31 -4.26 14.47
C PHE A 119 -12.75 -2.96 15.03
N GLN A 120 -13.68 -2.14 15.44
CA GLN A 120 -13.59 -0.89 16.19
C GLN A 120 -12.18 -0.33 16.44
N PHE A 121 -11.88 0.82 15.83
CA PHE A 121 -10.69 1.64 16.16
C PHE A 121 -9.40 0.81 16.23
N CYS A 122 -8.84 0.51 15.09
CA CYS A 122 -7.65 -0.31 15.00
C CYS A 122 -6.49 0.36 15.77
N THR A 123 -6.34 -0.01 17.04
CA THR A 123 -5.18 0.34 17.89
C THR A 123 -4.00 -0.61 17.65
N MET A 124 -4.19 -1.57 16.73
CA MET A 124 -3.18 -2.56 16.42
C MET A 124 -1.91 -1.91 15.86
N PRO A 125 -0.73 -2.26 16.38
CA PRO A 125 0.53 -1.78 15.83
C PRO A 125 0.67 -2.07 14.33
N ALA A 126 1.34 -1.18 13.60
CA ALA A 126 1.49 -1.29 12.14
C ALA A 126 2.14 -2.62 11.73
N TYR A 127 3.10 -3.12 12.49
CA TYR A 127 3.73 -4.42 12.23
C TYR A 127 2.72 -5.58 12.24
N HIS A 128 1.83 -5.64 13.21
CA HIS A 128 0.81 -6.69 13.27
C HIS A 128 -0.20 -6.56 12.10
N ARG A 129 -0.58 -5.35 11.73
CA ARG A 129 -1.43 -5.12 10.56
C ARG A 129 -0.75 -5.59 9.27
N TYR A 130 0.57 -5.36 9.15
CA TYR A 130 1.35 -5.86 8.04
C TYR A 130 1.42 -7.40 8.01
N GLN A 131 1.56 -8.06 9.18
CA GLN A 131 1.48 -9.52 9.26
C GLN A 131 0.13 -10.04 8.76
N PHE A 132 -0.99 -9.43 9.17
CA PHE A 132 -2.31 -9.76 8.64
C PHE A 132 -2.40 -9.53 7.12
N ALA A 133 -1.87 -8.42 6.62
CA ALA A 133 -1.81 -8.17 5.19
C ALA A 133 -1.04 -9.28 4.46
N THR A 134 0.07 -9.75 5.05
CA THR A 134 0.88 -10.86 4.50
C THR A 134 0.06 -12.14 4.39
N GLU A 135 -0.65 -12.51 5.47
CA GLU A 135 -1.51 -13.71 5.46
C GLU A 135 -2.63 -13.61 4.42
N ILE A 136 -3.24 -12.43 4.29
CA ILE A 136 -4.32 -12.20 3.33
C ILE A 136 -3.79 -12.33 1.90
N VAL A 137 -2.66 -11.69 1.58
CA VAL A 137 -2.01 -11.78 0.27
C VAL A 137 -1.68 -13.23 -0.08
N GLN A 138 -1.12 -13.98 0.87
CA GLN A 138 -0.82 -15.40 0.68
C GLN A 138 -2.08 -16.25 0.42
N ARG A 139 -3.18 -15.96 1.11
CA ARG A 139 -4.46 -16.69 0.91
C ARG A 139 -5.12 -16.34 -0.43
N ILE A 140 -5.01 -15.10 -0.88
CA ILE A 140 -5.49 -14.69 -2.20
C ILE A 140 -4.67 -15.41 -3.29
N GLY A 141 -3.35 -15.47 -3.16
CA GLY A 141 -2.47 -16.27 -4.03
C GLY A 141 -2.42 -15.82 -5.49
N LEU A 142 -2.85 -14.59 -5.81
CA LEU A 142 -2.84 -14.03 -7.15
C LEU A 142 -1.53 -13.26 -7.41
N PRO A 143 -0.91 -13.40 -8.58
CA PRO A 143 0.33 -12.68 -8.92
C PRO A 143 0.14 -11.17 -9.03
N GLU A 144 -1.10 -10.71 -9.24
CA GLU A 144 -1.48 -9.29 -9.26
C GLU A 144 -1.63 -8.70 -7.84
N VAL A 145 -1.58 -9.51 -6.79
CA VAL A 145 -1.67 -9.05 -5.40
C VAL A 145 -0.36 -9.36 -4.70
N ARG A 146 0.50 -8.34 -4.61
CA ARG A 146 1.88 -8.50 -4.13
C ARG A 146 2.09 -7.75 -2.83
N LEU A 147 2.78 -8.37 -1.89
CA LEU A 147 3.14 -7.71 -0.65
C LEU A 147 4.26 -6.69 -0.92
N TRP A 148 4.19 -5.52 -0.27
CA TRP A 148 5.28 -4.56 -0.28
C TRP A 148 6.37 -5.04 0.67
N PRO A 149 7.59 -5.31 0.21
CA PRO A 149 8.62 -5.86 1.06
C PRO A 149 9.08 -4.84 2.11
N ILE A 150 9.19 -5.28 3.36
CA ILE A 150 9.87 -4.51 4.41
C ILE A 150 11.38 -4.55 4.12
N LEU A 151 12.02 -3.41 4.06
CA LEU A 151 13.47 -3.28 3.89
C LEU A 151 14.20 -3.43 5.22
N GLY A 152 13.58 -3.03 6.31
CA GLY A 152 14.09 -3.17 7.66
C GLY A 152 13.09 -2.73 8.71
N ILE A 153 13.37 -3.09 9.96
CA ILE A 153 12.64 -2.62 11.14
C ILE A 153 13.70 -2.13 12.12
N SER A 154 13.63 -0.86 12.51
CA SER A 154 14.60 -0.27 13.42
C SER A 154 14.04 0.92 14.18
N ASN A 155 14.61 1.23 15.33
CA ASN A 155 14.45 2.47 16.08
C ASN A 155 15.71 3.37 15.99
N ASP A 156 16.75 2.95 15.26
CA ASP A 156 17.99 3.72 15.10
C ASP A 156 17.95 4.61 13.84
N PRO A 157 17.98 5.95 14.00
CA PRO A 157 18.05 6.88 12.88
C PRO A 157 19.25 6.66 11.95
N ASN A 158 20.38 6.16 12.44
CA ASN A 158 21.52 5.89 11.57
C ASN A 158 21.27 4.71 10.64
N GLU A 159 20.54 3.68 11.10
CA GLU A 159 20.13 2.56 10.26
C GLU A 159 19.12 3.03 9.18
N TRP A 160 18.21 3.93 9.53
CA TRP A 160 17.27 4.51 8.56
C TRP A 160 18.01 5.29 7.47
N GLN A 161 19.00 6.10 7.87
CA GLN A 161 19.81 6.86 6.92
C GLN A 161 20.62 5.93 6.01
N ALA A 162 21.31 4.94 6.56
CA ALA A 162 22.09 3.98 5.79
C ALA A 162 21.24 3.23 4.77
N MET A 163 19.99 2.88 5.15
CA MET A 163 19.07 2.21 4.26
C MET A 163 18.56 3.14 3.14
N ALA A 164 18.23 4.40 3.45
CA ALA A 164 17.85 5.39 2.46
C ALA A 164 18.98 5.64 1.44
N GLU A 165 20.23 5.79 1.90
CA GLU A 165 21.39 5.94 1.02
C GLU A 165 21.59 4.73 0.10
N LYS A 166 21.36 3.51 0.64
CA LYS A 166 21.41 2.28 -0.17
C LYS A 166 20.33 2.28 -1.26
N ILE A 167 19.10 2.65 -0.94
CA ILE A 167 17.99 2.72 -1.90
C ILE A 167 18.32 3.73 -3.00
N GLN A 168 18.75 4.94 -2.62
CA GLN A 168 19.11 5.99 -3.57
C GLN A 168 20.27 5.58 -4.48
N SER A 169 21.27 4.87 -3.96
CA SER A 169 22.37 4.36 -4.78
C SER A 169 21.92 3.31 -5.82
N CYS A 170 20.78 2.68 -5.61
CA CYS A 170 20.17 1.73 -6.55
C CYS A 170 19.09 2.40 -7.46
N GLY A 171 18.94 3.72 -7.39
CA GLY A 171 17.96 4.47 -8.20
C GLY A 171 16.53 4.47 -7.63
N GLY A 172 16.34 4.07 -6.36
CA GLY A 172 15.06 4.16 -5.66
C GLY A 172 14.89 5.46 -4.86
N GLU A 173 13.66 5.72 -4.36
CA GLU A 173 13.29 6.82 -3.46
C GLU A 173 13.04 6.37 -2.02
#